data_04cd03ba122eabca0251d4215c243b5a
#
_entry.id   04cd03ba122eabca0251d4215c243b5a
#
_cell.length_a   1.000
_cell.length_b   1.000
_cell.length_c   1.000
_cell.angle_alpha   90.00
_cell.angle_beta   90.00
_cell.angle_gamma   90.00
#
_symmetry.space_group_name_H-M   'P 1'
#
loop_
_entity.id
_entity.type
_entity.pdbx_description
1 polymer ?
#
loop_
_entity_poly.entity_id
_entity_poly.type
_entity_poly.pdbx_seq_one_letter_code
_entity_poly.pdbx_strand_id
1 'polypeptide(L)'
;GVVWGPADLEHRLRLPGTQFHATNADGTPSDVYGGIQGGLANGEPVLARVLFKPPATLTDHAKAGRHDPCILPRAVPVIEAMASMVFADLLLSFLARPHRA
;
A
#
# COMPACT_ATOMS: atom_id res chain seq x y z
N GLY A 1 3.22 -6.39 -7.92
CA GLY A 1 2.19 -6.70 -6.92
C GLY A 1 1.98 -5.57 -5.92
N VAL A 2 0.90 -5.69 -5.18
CA VAL A 2 0.54 -4.72 -4.13
C VAL A 2 0.36 -5.49 -2.82
N VAL A 3 0.93 -4.95 -1.74
CA VAL A 3 0.81 -5.51 -0.39
C VAL A 3 0.24 -4.43 0.53
N TRP A 4 -0.83 -4.77 1.26
CA TRP A 4 -1.44 -3.91 2.27
C TRP A 4 -0.85 -4.23 3.63
N GLY A 5 -0.36 -3.22 4.32
CA GLY A 5 0.18 -3.37 5.65
C GLY A 5 1.52 -2.65 5.85
N PRO A 6 2.07 -2.73 7.07
CA PRO A 6 3.32 -2.08 7.42
C PRO A 6 4.53 -2.73 6.74
N ALA A 7 5.67 -2.03 6.79
CA ALA A 7 6.90 -2.49 6.15
C ALA A 7 7.41 -3.84 6.71
N ASP A 8 7.12 -4.15 7.96
CA ASP A 8 7.52 -5.38 8.64
C ASP A 8 6.42 -6.46 8.66
N LEU A 9 5.45 -6.36 7.75
CA LEU A 9 4.30 -7.28 7.72
C LEU A 9 4.72 -8.74 7.62
N GLU A 10 5.72 -9.07 6.80
CA GLU A 10 6.18 -10.43 6.62
C GLU A 10 6.69 -11.06 7.93
N HIS A 11 7.33 -10.26 8.76
CA HIS A 11 7.74 -10.69 10.09
C HIS A 11 6.54 -10.94 10.99
N ARG A 12 5.57 -10.04 10.97
CA ARG A 12 4.35 -10.14 11.79
C ARG A 12 3.46 -11.31 11.40
N LEU A 13 3.47 -11.71 10.13
CA LEU A 13 2.71 -12.88 9.67
C LEU A 13 3.14 -14.19 10.31
N ARG A 14 4.29 -14.23 10.96
CA ARG A 14 4.79 -15.41 11.70
C ARG A 14 4.30 -15.47 13.15
N LEU A 15 3.65 -14.41 13.62
CA LEU A 15 3.15 -14.34 14.98
C LEU A 15 1.87 -15.18 15.14
N PRO A 16 1.58 -15.70 16.35
CA PRO A 16 0.28 -16.27 16.64
C PRO A 16 -0.85 -15.28 16.39
N GLY A 17 -2.03 -15.77 15.98
CA GLY A 17 -3.16 -14.94 15.64
C GLY A 17 -3.54 -13.94 16.73
N THR A 18 -3.44 -14.33 18.00
CA THR A 18 -3.71 -13.44 19.13
C THR A 18 -2.78 -12.24 19.21
N GLN A 19 -1.54 -12.39 18.76
CA GLN A 19 -0.57 -11.29 18.69
C GLN A 19 -0.69 -10.51 17.39
N PHE A 20 -0.94 -11.19 16.28
CA PHE A 20 -1.11 -10.56 14.98
C PHE A 20 -2.32 -9.62 14.95
N HIS A 21 -3.44 -10.05 15.49
CA HIS A 21 -4.69 -9.29 15.54
C HIS A 21 -4.85 -8.41 16.77
N ALA A 22 -3.80 -8.23 17.56
CA ALA A 22 -3.87 -7.37 18.73
C ALA A 22 -4.21 -5.93 18.34
N THR A 23 -5.11 -5.32 19.10
CA THR A 23 -5.43 -3.91 18.96
C THR A 23 -4.35 -3.05 19.62
N ASN A 24 -4.29 -1.78 19.22
CA ASN A 24 -3.45 -0.78 19.88
C ASN A 24 -3.97 -0.52 21.31
N ALA A 25 -3.14 0.09 22.16
CA ALA A 25 -3.47 0.38 23.55
C ALA A 25 -4.73 1.28 23.70
N ASP A 26 -4.99 2.13 22.70
CA ASP A 26 -6.16 3.01 22.66
C ASP A 26 -7.42 2.35 22.08
N GLY A 27 -7.36 1.06 21.76
CA GLY A 27 -8.47 0.30 21.18
C GLY A 27 -8.61 0.42 19.67
N THR A 28 -7.78 1.21 19.00
CA THR A 28 -7.81 1.32 17.53
C THR A 28 -7.26 0.07 16.86
N PRO A 29 -7.68 -0.24 15.61
CA PRO A 29 -7.13 -1.36 14.86
C PRO A 29 -5.63 -1.25 14.66
N SER A 30 -4.95 -2.39 14.70
CA SER A 30 -3.51 -2.46 14.41
C SER A 30 -3.21 -2.09 12.95
N ASP A 31 -2.03 -1.58 12.70
CA ASP A 31 -1.54 -1.24 11.36
C ASP A 31 -1.29 -2.46 10.47
N VAL A 32 -1.33 -3.68 11.02
CA VAL A 32 -1.19 -4.92 10.23
C VAL A 32 -2.24 -5.05 9.12
N TYR A 33 -3.37 -4.39 9.28
CA TYR A 33 -4.42 -4.39 8.27
C TYR A 33 -4.19 -3.36 7.16
N GLY A 34 -3.18 -2.49 7.30
CA GLY A 34 -2.93 -1.44 6.32
C GLY A 34 -4.08 -0.44 6.17
N GLY A 35 -4.88 -0.26 7.23
CA GLY A 35 -6.04 0.63 7.23
C GLY A 35 -7.27 0.07 6.51
N ILE A 36 -7.21 -1.17 6.01
CA ILE A 36 -8.30 -1.79 5.25
C ILE A 36 -8.59 -3.19 5.81
N GLN A 37 -9.84 -3.40 6.22
CA GLN A 37 -10.32 -4.70 6.70
C GLN A 37 -11.56 -5.10 5.91
N GLY A 38 -11.54 -6.30 5.31
CA GLY A 38 -12.64 -6.78 4.50
C GLY A 38 -13.00 -5.88 3.31
N GLY A 39 -12.01 -5.17 2.76
CA GLY A 39 -12.21 -4.24 1.65
C GLY A 39 -12.72 -2.85 2.06
N LEU A 40 -12.87 -2.60 3.35
CA LEU A 40 -13.36 -1.32 3.89
C LEU A 40 -12.25 -0.61 4.68
N ALA A 41 -12.16 0.71 4.52
CA ALA A 41 -11.29 1.52 5.35
C ALA A 41 -11.78 1.48 6.81
N ASN A 42 -10.83 1.29 7.75
CA ASN A 42 -11.15 1.18 9.18
C ASN A 42 -10.89 2.47 9.98
N GLY A 43 -10.60 3.58 9.30
CA GLY A 43 -10.31 4.86 9.93
C GLY A 43 -8.84 5.11 10.24
N GLU A 44 -8.00 4.08 10.15
CA GLU A 44 -6.57 4.20 10.34
C GLU A 44 -5.85 4.56 9.02
N PRO A 45 -4.60 5.02 9.07
CA PRO A 45 -3.83 5.28 7.86
C PRO A 45 -3.78 4.08 6.93
N VAL A 46 -4.00 4.31 5.64
CA VAL A 46 -3.89 3.27 4.62
C VAL A 46 -2.43 3.08 4.27
N LEU A 47 -1.93 1.86 4.49
CA LEU A 47 -0.56 1.48 4.23
C LEU A 47 -0.50 0.46 3.10
N ALA A 48 0.20 0.80 2.03
CA ALA A 48 0.37 -0.09 0.91
C ALA A 48 1.79 -0.02 0.36
N ARG A 49 2.27 -1.15 -0.15
CA ARG A 49 3.55 -1.23 -0.86
C ARG A 49 3.31 -1.76 -2.25
N VAL A 50 3.91 -1.13 -3.23
CA VAL A 50 3.87 -1.60 -4.62
C VAL A 50 5.22 -2.20 -4.96
N LEU A 51 5.20 -3.45 -5.38
CA LEU A 51 6.40 -4.23 -5.70
C LEU A 51 6.61 -4.23 -7.21
N PHE A 52 7.78 -3.77 -7.63
CA PHE A 52 8.18 -3.75 -9.02
C PHE A 52 9.22 -4.82 -9.28
N LYS A 53 9.15 -5.43 -10.46
CA LYS A 53 10.23 -6.29 -10.92
C LYS A 53 11.48 -5.45 -11.20
N PRO A 54 12.68 -6.04 -11.10
CA PRO A 54 13.90 -5.33 -11.48
C PRO A 54 13.91 -5.01 -12.98
N PRO A 55 14.73 -4.03 -13.41
CA PRO A 55 14.94 -3.78 -14.82
C PRO A 55 15.38 -5.03 -15.57
N ALA A 56 14.96 -5.14 -16.83
CA ALA A 56 15.25 -6.33 -17.65
C ALA A 56 16.69 -6.35 -18.21
N THR A 57 17.51 -5.34 -17.92
CA THR A 57 18.89 -5.28 -18.38
C THR A 57 19.75 -6.37 -17.74
N LEU A 58 20.31 -7.23 -18.56
CA LEU A 58 21.22 -8.26 -18.10
C LEU A 58 22.63 -7.69 -17.85
N THR A 59 23.41 -8.38 -17.02
CA THR A 59 24.75 -7.95 -16.62
C THR A 59 25.66 -7.62 -17.79
N ASP A 60 25.62 -8.41 -18.87
CA ASP A 60 26.45 -8.20 -20.04
C ASP A 60 26.09 -6.90 -20.78
N HIS A 61 24.81 -6.56 -20.81
CA HIS A 61 24.34 -5.29 -21.35
C HIS A 61 24.78 -4.11 -20.49
N ALA A 62 24.77 -4.28 -19.17
CA ALA A 62 25.25 -3.28 -18.24
C ALA A 62 26.75 -3.00 -18.43
N LYS A 63 27.55 -4.04 -18.65
CA LYS A 63 28.99 -3.91 -18.96
C LYS A 63 29.25 -3.16 -20.28
N ALA A 64 28.34 -3.26 -21.23
CA ALA A 64 28.41 -2.50 -22.49
C ALA A 64 28.01 -1.03 -22.31
N GLY A 65 27.73 -0.58 -21.10
CA GLY A 65 27.34 0.80 -20.81
C GLY A 65 25.89 1.12 -21.11
N ARG A 66 25.11 0.15 -21.52
CA ARG A 66 23.68 0.32 -21.82
C ARG A 66 22.84 -0.49 -20.83
N HIS A 67 22.10 0.21 -19.98
CA HIS A 67 21.18 -0.41 -19.01
C HIS A 67 19.99 0.51 -18.78
N ASP A 68 18.87 -0.09 -18.43
CA ASP A 68 17.67 0.67 -18.08
C ASP A 68 17.84 1.30 -16.70
N PRO A 69 17.43 2.57 -16.54
CA PRO A 69 17.47 3.20 -15.23
C PRO A 69 16.45 2.56 -14.27
N CYS A 70 16.66 2.72 -12.99
CA CYS A 70 15.68 2.35 -11.98
C CYS A 70 14.40 3.16 -12.17
N ILE A 71 13.26 2.49 -12.27
CA ILE A 71 11.96 3.13 -12.52
C ILE A 71 11.29 3.66 -11.24
N LEU A 72 11.76 3.28 -10.07
CA LEU A 72 11.10 3.62 -8.81
C LEU A 72 10.92 5.12 -8.60
N PRO A 73 11.95 5.98 -8.82
CA PRO A 73 11.75 7.41 -8.64
C PRO A 73 10.69 8.01 -9.54
N ARG A 74 10.48 7.43 -10.73
CA ARG A 74 9.46 7.87 -11.69
C ARG A 74 8.09 7.28 -11.38
N ALA A 75 8.06 6.09 -10.77
CA ALA A 75 6.83 5.39 -10.44
C ALA A 75 6.11 6.02 -9.26
N VAL A 76 6.84 6.56 -8.28
CA VAL A 76 6.25 7.13 -7.06
C VAL A 76 5.19 8.20 -7.36
N PRO A 77 5.47 9.26 -8.15
CA PRO A 77 4.45 10.27 -8.45
C PRO A 77 3.26 9.69 -9.21
N VAL A 78 3.45 8.69 -10.05
CA VAL A 78 2.36 8.05 -10.80
C VAL A 78 1.43 7.30 -9.85
N ILE A 79 1.99 6.53 -8.93
CA ILE A 79 1.21 5.78 -7.93
C ILE A 79 0.46 6.74 -7.02
N GLU A 80 1.10 7.78 -6.55
CA GLU A 80 0.48 8.82 -5.72
C GLU A 80 -0.68 9.51 -6.45
N ALA A 81 -0.49 9.86 -7.71
CA ALA A 81 -1.53 10.47 -8.52
C ALA A 81 -2.73 9.54 -8.71
N MET A 82 -2.49 8.28 -9.02
CA MET A 82 -3.55 7.29 -9.21
C MET A 82 -4.31 7.03 -7.91
N ALA A 83 -3.61 6.90 -6.79
CA ALA A 83 -4.24 6.75 -5.48
C ALA A 83 -5.10 7.97 -5.14
N SER A 84 -4.59 9.16 -5.39
CA SER A 84 -5.33 10.40 -5.16
C SER A 84 -6.60 10.49 -6.01
N MET A 85 -6.56 10.06 -7.26
CA MET A 85 -7.73 10.02 -8.14
C MET A 85 -8.80 9.05 -7.60
N VAL A 86 -8.39 7.88 -7.14
CA VAL A 86 -9.31 6.89 -6.56
C VAL A 86 -9.95 7.42 -5.29
N PHE A 87 -9.18 8.00 -4.39
CA PHE A 87 -9.70 8.57 -3.15
C PHE A 87 -10.61 9.76 -3.41
N ALA A 88 -10.29 10.62 -4.37
CA ALA A 88 -11.14 11.74 -4.77
C ALA A 88 -12.49 11.25 -5.31
N ASP A 89 -12.48 10.23 -6.16
CA ASP A 89 -13.70 9.63 -6.70
C ASP A 89 -14.58 9.04 -5.58
N LEU A 90 -13.98 8.29 -4.67
CA LEU A 90 -14.70 7.71 -3.53
C LEU A 90 -15.26 8.80 -2.60
N LEU A 91 -14.51 9.85 -2.34
CA LEU A 91 -14.95 10.95 -1.50
C LEU A 91 -16.13 11.69 -2.15
N LEU A 92 -16.05 12.02 -3.43
CA LEU A 92 -17.12 12.68 -4.15
C LEU A 92 -18.38 11.83 -4.19
N SER A 93 -18.23 10.52 -4.38
CA SER A 93 -19.36 9.58 -4.34
C SER A 93 -20.01 9.54 -2.95
N PHE A 94 -19.20 9.56 -1.90
CA PHE A 94 -19.70 9.62 -0.52
C PHE A 94 -20.46 10.91 -0.24
N LEU A 95 -19.91 12.06 -0.63
CA LEU A 95 -20.52 13.37 -0.42
C LEU A 95 -21.83 13.56 -1.22
N ALA A 96 -21.94 12.89 -2.37
CA ALA A 96 -23.14 12.94 -3.21
C ALA A 96 -24.29 12.10 -2.67
N ARG A 97 -24.04 11.21 -1.72
CA ARG A 97 -25.10 10.37 -1.13
C ARG A 97 -25.90 11.15 -0.09
N PRO A 98 -27.22 10.93 -0.02
CA PRO A 98 -27.99 11.49 1.08
C PRO A 98 -27.49 10.93 2.42
N HIS A 99 -27.12 11.83 3.32
CA HIS A 99 -26.79 11.43 4.68
C HIS A 99 -28.06 11.40 5.52
N ARG A 100 -28.40 10.22 6.01
CA ARG A 100 -29.49 10.08 6.98
C ARG A 100 -28.92 10.26 8.37
N ALA A 101 -29.55 11.15 9.11
CA ALA A 101 -29.23 11.32 10.52
C ALA A 101 -29.65 10.09 11.34
#